data_571485f07e28f932c75242f39107316c
#
_entry.id   571485f07e28f932c75242f39107316c
#
_cell.length_a   1.000
_cell.length_b   1.000
_cell.length_c   1.000
_cell.angle_alpha   90.00
_cell.angle_beta   90.00
_cell.angle_gamma   90.00
#
_symmetry.space_group_name_H-M   'P 1'
#
loop_
_entity.id
_entity.type
_entity.pdbx_description
1 polymer ?
#
loop_
_entity_poly.entity_id
_entity_poly.type
_entity_poly.pdbx_seq_one_letter_code
_entity_poly.pdbx_strand_id
1 'polypeptide(L)'
;MATTEDLPKAWRPPMGWNSWDSYGTTVTDREVLANARFMAEHLKDVGWDTIVVDIDWYDPTARAHGYNANAPLILDEYGRQLPDPERFPSAADGHGFAPLAEQIHAMGLKFGVHMMRGIPRLAVDNNLPVKGTPYTAQEVADLNHVCKWNSDNYGLNHNHSGAQAWYDEQLDLFASWGLDFLKVDDMQTPFHSAEIAAYHNAIAKAEAKYGRSISLSLSPGGWVSTGYTEFLRDSAQMWRISDDLWDRWEDIYQQFPRLARWAPFQTTGHWADADMLPLGHIGLRAERGDDRQSRLTEDESRTLLALWCMGRSPLMVGGDLPTSTSETIELLANPALREVTAGSTTITKPCTNASSNVGMTKTPTLGISWCGPPMRPTGRMALLPHIRADIMQPSSGPAIATTNCRQPSSCNPSSD
;
A
#
# COMPACT_ATOMS: atom_id res chain seq x y z
N MET A 1 -27.29 -13.77 -0.28
CA MET A 1 -25.84 -13.57 -0.41
C MET A 1 -25.69 -12.41 -1.36
N ALA A 2 -25.00 -11.32 -0.95
CA ALA A 2 -24.70 -10.23 -1.87
C ALA A 2 -23.84 -10.80 -3.01
N THR A 3 -24.13 -10.41 -4.22
CA THR A 3 -23.28 -10.74 -5.37
C THR A 3 -21.98 -9.97 -5.25
N THR A 4 -20.90 -10.40 -5.88
CA THR A 4 -19.62 -9.69 -5.86
C THR A 4 -19.72 -8.25 -6.43
N GLU A 5 -20.76 -7.97 -7.19
CA GLU A 5 -21.06 -6.64 -7.77
C GLU A 5 -21.59 -5.62 -6.75
N ASP A 6 -22.12 -6.10 -5.59
CA ASP A 6 -22.68 -5.24 -4.54
C ASP A 6 -21.65 -4.84 -3.45
N LEU A 7 -20.41 -5.32 -3.56
CA LEU A 7 -19.37 -5.03 -2.56
C LEU A 7 -18.70 -3.67 -2.83
N PRO A 8 -18.40 -2.87 -1.78
CA PRO A 8 -17.67 -1.62 -1.97
C PRO A 8 -16.26 -1.88 -2.52
N LYS A 9 -15.66 -0.86 -3.15
CA LYS A 9 -14.24 -0.91 -3.54
C LYS A 9 -13.40 -1.33 -2.34
N ALA A 10 -12.37 -2.14 -2.60
CA ALA A 10 -11.48 -2.62 -1.55
C ALA A 10 -12.24 -3.11 -0.29
N TRP A 11 -13.36 -3.84 -0.47
CA TRP A 11 -14.19 -4.34 0.64
C TRP A 11 -13.40 -5.13 1.70
N ARG A 12 -12.24 -5.64 1.33
CA ARG A 12 -11.18 -6.17 2.19
C ARG A 12 -9.90 -5.38 1.98
N PRO A 13 -8.94 -5.40 2.93
CA PRO A 13 -7.63 -4.84 2.69
C PRO A 13 -7.03 -5.40 1.39
N PRO A 14 -6.54 -4.55 0.48
CA PRO A 14 -5.88 -5.01 -0.74
C PRO A 14 -4.71 -5.96 -0.44
N MET A 15 -4.54 -6.97 -1.28
CA MET A 15 -3.42 -7.91 -1.22
C MET A 15 -2.75 -7.95 -2.60
N GLY A 16 -1.46 -7.64 -2.64
CA GLY A 16 -0.78 -7.52 -3.92
C GLY A 16 0.74 -7.53 -3.82
N TRP A 17 1.37 -7.29 -4.96
CA TRP A 17 2.79 -7.09 -5.11
C TRP A 17 3.06 -5.68 -5.64
N ASN A 18 4.16 -5.08 -5.16
CA ASN A 18 4.64 -3.80 -5.64
C ASN A 18 6.15 -3.90 -5.90
N SER A 19 6.63 -3.31 -6.99
CA SER A 19 7.99 -3.46 -7.48
C SER A 19 9.07 -2.73 -6.67
N TRP A 20 8.71 -1.87 -5.70
CA TRP A 20 9.63 -0.96 -5.05
C TRP A 20 10.76 -1.65 -4.28
N ASP A 21 10.44 -2.57 -3.36
CA ASP A 21 11.46 -3.18 -2.48
C ASP A 21 12.44 -4.09 -3.22
N SER A 22 12.07 -4.56 -4.42
CA SER A 22 12.93 -5.39 -5.27
C SER A 22 13.71 -4.56 -6.28
N TYR A 23 13.02 -3.73 -7.06
CA TYR A 23 13.56 -3.13 -8.29
C TYR A 23 13.68 -1.62 -8.25
N GLY A 24 13.14 -0.96 -7.22
CA GLY A 24 13.12 0.51 -7.13
C GLY A 24 12.49 1.12 -8.39
N THR A 25 13.19 2.09 -8.96
CA THR A 25 12.76 2.81 -10.16
C THR A 25 12.99 2.05 -11.49
N THR A 26 13.61 0.86 -11.45
CA THR A 26 14.19 0.21 -12.64
C THR A 26 13.44 -1.02 -13.13
N VAL A 27 12.27 -1.33 -12.55
CA VAL A 27 11.48 -2.50 -12.94
C VAL A 27 11.19 -2.53 -14.45
N THR A 28 11.15 -3.72 -15.01
CA THR A 28 10.89 -3.97 -16.45
C THR A 28 9.59 -4.75 -16.66
N ASP A 29 9.05 -4.65 -17.85
CA ASP A 29 7.90 -5.42 -18.35
C ASP A 29 8.01 -6.93 -18.00
N ARG A 30 9.19 -7.51 -18.32
CA ARG A 30 9.48 -8.91 -18.06
C ARG A 30 9.39 -9.28 -16.57
N GLU A 31 9.91 -8.43 -15.69
CA GLU A 31 9.92 -8.66 -14.25
C GLU A 31 8.52 -8.51 -13.66
N VAL A 32 7.76 -7.51 -14.10
CA VAL A 32 6.35 -7.35 -13.71
C VAL A 32 5.55 -8.60 -14.10
N LEU A 33 5.70 -9.08 -15.34
CA LEU A 33 5.00 -10.28 -15.81
C LEU A 33 5.47 -11.55 -15.11
N ALA A 34 6.74 -11.66 -14.73
CA ALA A 34 7.24 -12.81 -13.96
C ALA A 34 6.58 -12.88 -12.59
N ASN A 35 6.52 -11.76 -11.87
CA ASN A 35 5.85 -11.65 -10.57
C ASN A 35 4.33 -11.88 -10.69
N ALA A 36 3.69 -11.35 -11.74
CA ALA A 36 2.27 -11.56 -12.00
C ALA A 36 1.93 -13.04 -12.24
N ARG A 37 2.72 -13.74 -13.08
CA ARG A 37 2.53 -15.17 -13.32
C ARG A 37 2.71 -15.99 -12.05
N PHE A 38 3.78 -15.71 -11.31
CA PHE A 38 4.02 -16.39 -10.03
C PHE A 38 2.87 -16.19 -9.04
N MET A 39 2.38 -14.95 -8.90
CA MET A 39 1.24 -14.64 -8.05
C MET A 39 -0.02 -15.39 -8.50
N ALA A 40 -0.30 -15.39 -9.80
CA ALA A 40 -1.47 -16.08 -10.35
C ALA A 40 -1.45 -17.59 -10.11
N GLU A 41 -0.27 -18.21 -10.20
CA GLU A 41 -0.07 -19.65 -10.05
C GLU A 41 -0.07 -20.11 -8.58
N HIS A 42 0.48 -19.29 -7.66
CA HIS A 42 0.77 -19.74 -6.30
C HIS A 42 0.01 -19.02 -5.19
N LEU A 43 -0.43 -17.77 -5.41
CA LEU A 43 -0.93 -16.91 -4.34
C LEU A 43 -2.37 -16.42 -4.55
N LYS A 44 -2.88 -16.44 -5.79
CA LYS A 44 -4.19 -15.88 -6.14
C LYS A 44 -5.34 -16.51 -5.35
N ASP A 45 -5.32 -17.81 -5.12
CA ASP A 45 -6.38 -18.52 -4.39
C ASP A 45 -6.46 -18.11 -2.92
N VAL A 46 -5.35 -17.59 -2.38
CA VAL A 46 -5.29 -17.03 -1.02
C VAL A 46 -5.81 -15.59 -0.99
N GLY A 47 -5.88 -14.93 -2.14
CA GLY A 47 -6.47 -13.59 -2.27
C GLY A 47 -5.51 -12.49 -2.71
N TRP A 48 -4.28 -12.82 -3.09
CA TRP A 48 -3.36 -11.89 -3.71
C TRP A 48 -3.80 -11.65 -5.15
N ASP A 49 -4.16 -10.40 -5.47
CA ASP A 49 -4.81 -10.11 -6.76
C ASP A 49 -4.33 -8.84 -7.46
N THR A 50 -3.40 -8.07 -6.86
CA THR A 50 -3.03 -6.76 -7.39
C THR A 50 -1.54 -6.68 -7.69
N ILE A 51 -1.16 -6.22 -8.88
CA ILE A 51 0.22 -6.00 -9.34
C ILE A 51 0.44 -4.51 -9.55
N VAL A 52 1.43 -3.92 -8.88
CA VAL A 52 1.71 -2.47 -8.95
C VAL A 52 3.12 -2.21 -9.47
N VAL A 53 3.22 -1.43 -10.54
CA VAL A 53 4.47 -0.84 -11.03
C VAL A 53 4.72 0.44 -10.26
N ASP A 54 5.80 0.49 -9.47
CA ASP A 54 6.14 1.64 -8.63
C ASP A 54 6.84 2.76 -9.43
N ILE A 55 7.25 3.81 -8.76
CA ILE A 55 7.71 5.11 -9.28
C ILE A 55 8.73 5.04 -10.42
N ASP A 56 8.81 6.11 -11.20
CA ASP A 56 9.76 6.39 -12.29
C ASP A 56 9.68 5.44 -13.49
N TRP A 57 8.55 4.74 -13.67
CA TRP A 57 8.31 3.94 -14.88
C TRP A 57 8.36 4.78 -16.17
N TYR A 58 8.33 6.09 -16.05
CA TYR A 58 8.38 7.11 -17.09
C TYR A 58 9.77 7.77 -17.26
N ASP A 59 10.77 7.41 -16.44
CA ASP A 59 12.14 7.93 -16.55
C ASP A 59 13.02 6.97 -17.37
N PRO A 60 13.43 7.31 -18.61
CA PRO A 60 14.28 6.47 -19.42
C PRO A 60 15.72 6.35 -18.89
N THR A 61 16.08 7.17 -17.92
CA THR A 61 17.41 7.15 -17.27
C THR A 61 17.38 6.57 -15.87
N ALA A 62 16.26 5.95 -15.47
CA ALA A 62 16.10 5.34 -14.17
C ALA A 62 17.27 4.41 -13.83
N ARG A 63 17.74 4.48 -12.58
CA ARG A 63 18.92 3.76 -12.13
C ARG A 63 18.68 3.03 -10.81
N ALA A 64 19.44 1.98 -10.60
CA ALA A 64 19.43 1.26 -9.33
C ALA A 64 19.83 2.18 -8.16
N HIS A 65 19.21 1.93 -7.02
CA HIS A 65 19.54 2.53 -5.72
C HIS A 65 19.35 4.03 -5.62
N GLY A 66 18.36 4.61 -6.30
CA GLY A 66 17.99 6.01 -6.10
C GLY A 66 17.22 6.63 -7.25
N TYR A 67 16.94 7.91 -7.08
CA TYR A 67 16.25 8.76 -8.05
C TYR A 67 17.22 9.59 -8.89
N ASN A 68 16.80 9.96 -10.08
CA ASN A 68 17.49 10.95 -10.90
C ASN A 68 16.92 12.34 -10.63
N ALA A 69 17.78 13.31 -10.34
CA ALA A 69 17.35 14.69 -10.31
C ALA A 69 17.12 15.20 -11.74
N ASN A 70 15.97 15.83 -11.99
CA ASN A 70 15.62 16.40 -13.29
C ASN A 70 15.62 15.35 -14.44
N ALA A 71 15.04 14.19 -14.20
CA ALA A 71 14.94 13.13 -15.17
C ALA A 71 14.28 13.60 -16.49
N PRO A 72 14.74 13.11 -17.65
CA PRO A 72 14.16 13.42 -18.95
C PRO A 72 12.90 12.58 -19.18
N LEU A 73 11.84 12.86 -18.45
CA LEU A 73 10.60 12.09 -18.42
C LEU A 73 10.03 11.89 -19.81
N ILE A 74 9.51 10.68 -20.08
CA ILE A 74 8.75 10.41 -21.30
C ILE A 74 7.33 10.92 -21.12
N LEU A 75 6.95 11.87 -21.96
CA LEU A 75 5.66 12.53 -21.91
C LEU A 75 4.98 12.48 -23.27
N ASP A 76 3.66 12.50 -23.28
CA ASP A 76 2.90 12.76 -24.48
C ASP A 76 2.85 14.26 -24.84
N GLU A 77 2.15 14.61 -25.90
CA GLU A 77 1.98 15.99 -26.39
C GLU A 77 1.28 16.93 -25.41
N TYR A 78 0.62 16.39 -24.38
CA TYR A 78 -0.07 17.11 -23.31
C TYR A 78 0.72 17.11 -21.99
N GLY A 79 1.90 16.51 -21.96
CA GLY A 79 2.74 16.43 -20.77
C GLY A 79 2.38 15.31 -19.78
N ARG A 80 1.52 14.35 -20.17
CA ARG A 80 1.18 13.20 -19.32
C ARG A 80 2.26 12.13 -19.47
N GLN A 81 2.64 11.50 -18.34
CA GLN A 81 3.69 10.48 -18.32
C GLN A 81 3.31 9.25 -19.15
N LEU A 82 4.27 8.76 -19.93
CA LEU A 82 4.19 7.51 -20.68
C LEU A 82 5.29 6.54 -20.21
N PRO A 83 5.04 5.22 -20.25
CA PRO A 83 6.06 4.24 -19.89
C PRO A 83 7.28 4.31 -20.80
N ASP A 84 8.47 4.11 -20.21
CA ASP A 84 9.71 3.99 -20.96
C ASP A 84 9.69 2.75 -21.87
N PRO A 85 9.73 2.89 -23.19
CA PRO A 85 9.61 1.77 -24.12
C PRO A 85 10.83 0.82 -24.12
N GLU A 86 11.96 1.22 -23.54
CA GLU A 86 13.11 0.32 -23.39
C GLU A 86 12.87 -0.66 -22.24
N ARG A 87 12.28 -0.21 -21.14
CA ARG A 87 11.91 -1.07 -20.00
C ARG A 87 10.56 -1.76 -20.17
N PHE A 88 9.65 -1.11 -20.87
CA PHE A 88 8.31 -1.61 -21.16
C PHE A 88 8.06 -1.67 -22.68
N PRO A 89 8.69 -2.63 -23.39
CA PRO A 89 8.54 -2.71 -24.85
C PRO A 89 7.11 -2.86 -25.34
N SER A 90 6.23 -3.43 -24.51
CA SER A 90 4.80 -3.54 -24.83
C SER A 90 4.08 -2.18 -24.87
N ALA A 91 4.67 -1.14 -24.30
CA ALA A 91 4.12 0.22 -24.28
C ALA A 91 4.50 1.05 -25.53
N ALA A 92 5.36 0.54 -26.40
CA ALA A 92 5.78 1.24 -27.62
C ALA A 92 4.60 1.68 -28.49
N ASP A 93 4.86 2.59 -29.42
CA ASP A 93 3.87 3.09 -30.38
C ASP A 93 2.62 3.75 -29.75
N GLY A 94 2.75 4.28 -28.55
CA GLY A 94 1.69 4.99 -27.84
C GLY A 94 0.66 4.09 -27.13
N HIS A 95 0.92 2.79 -27.03
CA HIS A 95 0.01 1.84 -26.36
C HIS A 95 -0.05 2.05 -24.83
N GLY A 96 0.95 2.72 -24.24
CA GLY A 96 1.04 2.86 -22.80
C GLY A 96 1.04 1.49 -22.10
N PHE A 97 0.49 1.41 -20.92
CA PHE A 97 0.43 0.13 -20.21
C PHE A 97 -0.71 -0.80 -20.63
N ALA A 98 -1.53 -0.44 -21.65
CA ALA A 98 -2.67 -1.27 -22.03
C ALA A 98 -2.30 -2.73 -22.33
N PRO A 99 -1.24 -3.06 -23.10
CA PRO A 99 -0.90 -4.46 -23.38
C PRO A 99 -0.38 -5.22 -22.16
N LEU A 100 0.30 -4.53 -21.22
CA LEU A 100 0.75 -5.13 -19.95
C LEU A 100 -0.44 -5.42 -19.04
N ALA A 101 -1.34 -4.46 -18.90
CA ALA A 101 -2.57 -4.59 -18.10
C ALA A 101 -3.46 -5.72 -18.64
N GLU A 102 -3.62 -5.83 -19.97
CA GLU A 102 -4.38 -6.92 -20.59
C GLU A 102 -3.82 -8.30 -20.23
N GLN A 103 -2.50 -8.48 -20.26
CA GLN A 103 -1.86 -9.73 -19.86
C GLN A 103 -2.09 -10.04 -18.37
N ILE A 104 -2.00 -9.03 -17.50
CA ILE A 104 -2.25 -9.18 -16.06
C ILE A 104 -3.72 -9.52 -15.80
N HIS A 105 -4.65 -8.86 -16.49
CA HIS A 105 -6.08 -9.18 -16.41
C HIS A 105 -6.40 -10.59 -16.91
N ALA A 106 -5.74 -11.06 -17.98
CA ALA A 106 -5.91 -12.42 -18.47
C ALA A 106 -5.54 -13.50 -17.44
N MET A 107 -4.65 -13.18 -16.49
CA MET A 107 -4.33 -14.03 -15.33
C MET A 107 -5.36 -13.90 -14.21
N GLY A 108 -6.35 -13.00 -14.34
CA GLY A 108 -7.37 -12.68 -13.33
C GLY A 108 -6.82 -11.86 -12.17
N LEU A 109 -5.79 -11.06 -12.41
CA LEU A 109 -5.20 -10.10 -11.48
C LEU A 109 -5.59 -8.68 -11.88
N LYS A 110 -5.36 -7.73 -10.99
CA LYS A 110 -5.55 -6.29 -11.15
C LYS A 110 -4.23 -5.62 -11.46
N PHE A 111 -4.28 -4.56 -12.25
CA PHE A 111 -3.11 -3.76 -12.62
C PHE A 111 -3.13 -2.40 -11.94
N GLY A 112 -1.99 -1.96 -11.41
CA GLY A 112 -1.81 -0.67 -10.76
C GLY A 112 -0.49 -0.01 -11.12
N VAL A 113 -0.46 1.31 -10.94
CA VAL A 113 0.75 2.13 -11.08
C VAL A 113 0.92 3.08 -9.90
N HIS A 114 2.14 3.51 -9.69
CA HIS A 114 2.50 4.60 -8.80
C HIS A 114 2.59 5.92 -9.57
N MET A 115 2.21 7.02 -8.92
CA MET A 115 2.38 8.38 -9.43
C MET A 115 2.84 9.34 -8.33
N MET A 116 3.54 10.38 -8.73
CA MET A 116 3.73 11.58 -7.90
C MET A 116 2.56 12.53 -8.09
N ARG A 117 2.18 13.29 -7.04
CA ARG A 117 1.23 14.41 -7.21
C ARG A 117 1.81 15.48 -8.13
N GLY A 118 0.92 16.31 -8.68
CA GLY A 118 1.27 17.51 -9.42
C GLY A 118 1.42 17.30 -10.92
N ILE A 119 2.19 18.16 -11.56
CA ILE A 119 2.39 18.23 -13.00
C ILE A 119 3.89 18.11 -13.33
N PRO A 120 4.30 17.31 -14.34
CA PRO A 120 5.69 17.15 -14.73
C PRO A 120 6.41 18.49 -15.00
N ARG A 121 7.62 18.64 -14.47
CA ARG A 121 8.45 19.81 -14.73
C ARG A 121 8.66 20.07 -16.21
N LEU A 122 8.93 18.99 -16.97
CA LEU A 122 9.12 19.10 -18.41
C LEU A 122 7.85 19.60 -19.14
N ALA A 123 6.65 19.25 -18.66
CA ALA A 123 5.42 19.80 -19.21
C ALA A 123 5.33 21.31 -18.98
N VAL A 124 5.73 21.77 -17.80
CA VAL A 124 5.76 23.20 -17.45
C VAL A 124 6.89 23.94 -18.20
N ASP A 125 8.11 23.39 -18.23
CA ASP A 125 9.24 23.98 -18.89
C ASP A 125 8.99 24.16 -20.40
N ASN A 126 8.34 23.20 -21.04
CA ASN A 126 7.95 23.24 -22.45
C ASN A 126 6.58 23.93 -22.67
N ASN A 127 5.94 24.39 -21.62
CA ASN A 127 4.61 25.02 -21.65
C ASN A 127 3.57 24.25 -22.47
N LEU A 128 3.49 22.93 -22.24
CA LEU A 128 2.59 22.04 -22.98
C LEU A 128 1.11 22.34 -22.67
N PRO A 129 0.19 22.08 -23.61
CA PRO A 129 -1.22 22.32 -23.38
C PRO A 129 -1.82 21.32 -22.37
N VAL A 130 -2.76 21.80 -21.55
CA VAL A 130 -3.62 20.92 -20.75
C VAL A 130 -4.76 20.46 -21.63
N LYS A 131 -4.79 19.14 -21.93
CA LYS A 131 -5.74 18.56 -22.88
C LYS A 131 -7.19 18.93 -22.58
N GLY A 132 -7.96 19.21 -23.62
CA GLY A 132 -9.39 19.55 -23.50
C GLY A 132 -9.68 20.93 -22.93
N THR A 133 -8.66 21.78 -22.70
CA THR A 133 -8.81 23.12 -22.15
C THR A 133 -8.06 24.17 -23.00
N PRO A 134 -8.33 25.47 -22.82
CA PRO A 134 -7.50 26.51 -23.41
C PRO A 134 -6.21 26.81 -22.64
N TYR A 135 -5.93 26.08 -21.55
CA TYR A 135 -4.83 26.37 -20.62
C TYR A 135 -3.56 25.62 -20.96
N THR A 136 -2.45 26.13 -20.42
CA THR A 136 -1.13 25.52 -20.53
C THR A 136 -0.62 25.04 -19.17
N ALA A 137 0.40 24.19 -19.18
CA ALA A 137 1.03 23.67 -17.98
C ALA A 137 1.59 24.77 -17.07
N GLN A 138 2.13 25.86 -17.63
CA GLN A 138 2.62 27.01 -16.85
C GLN A 138 1.51 27.76 -16.12
N GLU A 139 0.32 27.85 -16.69
CA GLU A 139 -0.82 28.54 -16.06
C GLU A 139 -1.36 27.78 -14.86
N VAL A 140 -1.31 26.43 -14.90
CA VAL A 140 -1.87 25.58 -13.85
C VAL A 140 -0.87 25.13 -12.80
N ALA A 141 0.43 25.24 -13.05
CA ALA A 141 1.47 24.84 -12.14
C ALA A 141 1.59 25.74 -10.89
N ASP A 142 1.99 25.15 -9.77
CA ASP A 142 2.46 25.86 -8.58
C ASP A 142 3.93 25.52 -8.32
N LEU A 143 4.80 26.44 -8.71
CA LEU A 143 6.25 26.26 -8.62
C LEU A 143 6.78 26.30 -7.19
N ASN A 144 5.99 26.74 -6.21
CA ASN A 144 6.39 26.84 -4.80
C ASN A 144 6.09 25.55 -4.01
N HIS A 145 5.20 24.71 -4.51
CA HIS A 145 4.80 23.47 -3.84
C HIS A 145 5.36 22.26 -4.57
N VAL A 146 6.66 21.99 -4.33
CA VAL A 146 7.41 20.87 -4.94
C VAL A 146 7.65 19.77 -3.92
N CYS A 147 7.77 18.54 -4.40
CA CYS A 147 8.27 17.44 -3.59
C CYS A 147 9.77 17.66 -3.28
N LYS A 148 10.19 17.42 -2.03
CA LYS A 148 11.56 17.67 -1.60
C LYS A 148 12.54 16.55 -1.97
N TRP A 149 12.03 15.34 -2.12
CA TRP A 149 12.84 14.14 -2.36
C TRP A 149 12.78 13.65 -3.81
N ASN A 150 11.79 14.09 -4.58
CA ASN A 150 11.67 13.78 -6.01
C ASN A 150 11.44 15.09 -6.78
N SER A 151 12.18 15.28 -7.86
CA SER A 151 12.17 16.52 -8.64
C SER A 151 11.31 16.49 -9.90
N ASP A 152 10.55 15.42 -10.13
CA ASP A 152 9.87 15.22 -11.41
C ASP A 152 8.72 16.17 -11.64
N ASN A 153 8.00 16.55 -10.57
CA ASN A 153 6.77 17.33 -10.67
C ASN A 153 6.86 18.65 -9.89
N TYR A 154 6.16 19.67 -10.40
CA TYR A 154 5.66 20.82 -9.64
C TYR A 154 4.27 20.50 -9.04
N GLY A 155 3.85 21.26 -8.03
CA GLY A 155 2.48 21.25 -7.55
C GLY A 155 1.51 21.83 -8.58
N LEU A 156 0.22 21.80 -8.25
CA LEU A 156 -0.85 22.43 -9.03
C LEU A 156 -1.50 23.57 -8.25
N ASN A 157 -1.87 24.64 -8.96
CA ASN A 157 -2.67 25.73 -8.42
C ASN A 157 -4.15 25.33 -8.42
N HIS A 158 -4.63 24.75 -7.33
CA HIS A 158 -6.03 24.29 -7.22
C HIS A 158 -7.07 25.42 -7.21
N ASN A 159 -6.67 26.69 -7.19
CA ASN A 159 -7.58 27.81 -7.46
C ASN A 159 -7.80 28.06 -8.96
N HIS A 160 -7.04 27.39 -9.82
CA HIS A 160 -7.16 27.46 -11.26
C HIS A 160 -7.95 26.24 -11.77
N SER A 161 -8.98 26.46 -12.58
CA SER A 161 -9.86 25.40 -13.11
C SER A 161 -9.11 24.33 -13.94
N GLY A 162 -7.98 24.67 -14.53
CA GLY A 162 -7.12 23.76 -15.26
C GLY A 162 -6.45 22.70 -14.39
N ALA A 163 -6.33 22.91 -13.07
CA ALA A 163 -5.73 21.93 -12.16
C ALA A 163 -6.56 20.62 -12.08
N GLN A 164 -7.88 20.75 -11.96
CA GLN A 164 -8.76 19.58 -11.99
C GLN A 164 -8.74 18.91 -13.37
N ALA A 165 -8.76 19.71 -14.45
CA ALA A 165 -8.72 19.17 -15.80
C ALA A 165 -7.43 18.39 -16.09
N TRP A 166 -6.29 18.80 -15.53
CA TRP A 166 -5.05 18.05 -15.60
C TRP A 166 -5.20 16.62 -15.06
N TYR A 167 -5.74 16.47 -13.84
CA TYR A 167 -5.94 15.15 -13.24
C TYR A 167 -7.02 14.34 -13.95
N ASP A 168 -8.09 14.99 -14.43
CA ASP A 168 -9.13 14.32 -15.21
C ASP A 168 -8.55 13.65 -16.47
N GLU A 169 -7.70 14.36 -17.20
CA GLU A 169 -7.08 13.85 -18.42
C GLU A 169 -5.97 12.82 -18.16
N GLN A 170 -5.23 12.97 -17.05
CA GLN A 170 -4.26 11.96 -16.64
C GLN A 170 -4.96 10.64 -16.27
N LEU A 171 -6.02 10.71 -15.48
CA LEU A 171 -6.79 9.53 -15.10
C LEU A 171 -7.58 8.94 -16.27
N ASP A 172 -8.05 9.76 -17.22
CA ASP A 172 -8.62 9.27 -18.48
C ASP A 172 -7.62 8.43 -19.26
N LEU A 173 -6.38 8.88 -19.36
CA LEU A 173 -5.31 8.12 -20.02
C LEU A 173 -5.06 6.78 -19.29
N PHE A 174 -4.88 6.81 -17.96
CA PHE A 174 -4.56 5.61 -17.19
C PHE A 174 -5.71 4.59 -17.16
N ALA A 175 -6.95 5.07 -17.05
CA ALA A 175 -8.13 4.20 -17.14
C ALA A 175 -8.27 3.56 -18.53
N SER A 176 -7.86 4.27 -19.60
CA SER A 176 -7.82 3.69 -20.96
C SER A 176 -6.82 2.53 -21.09
N TRP A 177 -5.80 2.48 -20.25
CA TRP A 177 -4.87 1.34 -20.17
C TRP A 177 -5.42 0.16 -19.37
N GLY A 178 -6.55 0.34 -18.67
CA GLY A 178 -7.13 -0.71 -17.82
C GLY A 178 -6.67 -0.65 -16.36
N LEU A 179 -6.36 0.54 -15.84
CA LEU A 179 -5.94 0.72 -14.45
C LEU A 179 -7.03 0.28 -13.45
N ASP A 180 -6.64 -0.47 -12.41
CA ASP A 180 -7.49 -0.88 -11.28
C ASP A 180 -7.02 -0.29 -9.93
N PHE A 181 -5.76 0.12 -9.84
CA PHE A 181 -5.16 0.59 -8.61
C PHE A 181 -4.17 1.73 -8.88
N LEU A 182 -4.27 2.80 -8.10
CA LEU A 182 -3.39 3.96 -8.19
C LEU A 182 -2.78 4.26 -6.82
N LYS A 183 -1.45 4.16 -6.71
CA LYS A 183 -0.68 4.68 -5.57
C LYS A 183 -0.22 6.09 -5.92
N VAL A 184 -0.52 7.07 -5.07
CA VAL A 184 -0.06 8.46 -5.27
C VAL A 184 0.79 8.90 -4.09
N ASP A 185 1.98 9.40 -4.41
CA ASP A 185 2.95 9.81 -3.41
C ASP A 185 3.06 11.33 -3.24
N ASP A 186 3.77 11.75 -2.18
CA ASP A 186 3.88 13.13 -1.70
C ASP A 186 2.51 13.76 -1.33
N MET A 187 1.57 12.93 -0.81
CA MET A 187 0.18 13.34 -0.58
C MET A 187 -0.14 13.73 0.86
N GLN A 188 0.57 13.16 1.85
CA GLN A 188 0.16 13.25 3.25
C GLN A 188 1.18 13.95 4.16
N THR A 189 2.36 14.33 3.64
CA THR A 189 3.39 14.98 4.45
C THR A 189 4.15 16.05 3.63
N PRO A 190 3.67 17.30 3.61
CA PRO A 190 2.46 17.83 4.26
C PRO A 190 1.16 17.26 3.70
N PHE A 191 0.02 17.42 4.40
CA PHE A 191 -1.25 16.88 3.94
C PHE A 191 -1.85 17.75 2.82
N HIS A 192 -1.91 17.21 1.61
CA HIS A 192 -2.33 17.89 0.39
C HIS A 192 -3.81 17.58 0.07
N SER A 193 -4.74 18.11 0.87
CA SER A 193 -6.18 17.81 0.73
C SER A 193 -6.75 18.17 -0.66
N ALA A 194 -6.30 19.25 -1.26
CA ALA A 194 -6.77 19.67 -2.59
C ALA A 194 -6.32 18.68 -3.69
N GLU A 195 -5.10 18.19 -3.62
CA GLU A 195 -4.57 17.16 -4.51
C GLU A 195 -5.35 15.83 -4.35
N ILE A 196 -5.56 15.40 -3.09
CA ILE A 196 -6.32 14.17 -2.80
C ILE A 196 -7.75 14.27 -3.37
N ALA A 197 -8.42 15.40 -3.15
CA ALA A 197 -9.77 15.63 -3.68
C ALA A 197 -9.77 15.63 -5.21
N ALA A 198 -8.76 16.22 -5.86
CA ALA A 198 -8.67 16.27 -7.31
C ALA A 198 -8.46 14.88 -7.93
N TYR A 199 -7.61 14.04 -7.32
CA TYR A 199 -7.48 12.63 -7.73
C TYR A 199 -8.77 11.83 -7.52
N HIS A 200 -9.45 12.01 -6.37
CA HIS A 200 -10.75 11.38 -6.13
C HIS A 200 -11.77 11.71 -7.21
N ASN A 201 -11.90 13.00 -7.54
CA ASN A 201 -12.83 13.47 -8.58
C ASN A 201 -12.48 12.92 -9.96
N ALA A 202 -11.20 12.91 -10.32
CA ALA A 202 -10.72 12.38 -11.59
C ALA A 202 -10.96 10.87 -11.71
N ILE A 203 -10.71 10.11 -10.64
CA ILE A 203 -11.02 8.68 -10.57
C ILE A 203 -12.52 8.45 -10.78
N ALA A 204 -13.39 9.18 -10.09
CA ALA A 204 -14.84 9.02 -10.23
C ALA A 204 -15.32 9.27 -11.67
N LYS A 205 -14.73 10.26 -12.37
CA LYS A 205 -15.02 10.51 -13.79
C LYS A 205 -14.53 9.38 -14.69
N ALA A 206 -13.32 8.90 -14.46
CA ALA A 206 -12.75 7.79 -15.23
C ALA A 206 -13.57 6.50 -15.04
N GLU A 207 -13.96 6.17 -13.80
CA GLU A 207 -14.83 5.04 -13.51
C GLU A 207 -16.18 5.11 -14.21
N ALA A 208 -16.81 6.29 -14.19
CA ALA A 208 -18.08 6.51 -14.88
C ALA A 208 -17.95 6.32 -16.40
N LYS A 209 -16.80 6.68 -16.98
CA LYS A 209 -16.55 6.55 -18.41
C LYS A 209 -16.21 5.13 -18.85
N TYR A 210 -15.38 4.44 -18.09
CA TYR A 210 -14.81 3.15 -18.49
C TYR A 210 -15.48 1.94 -17.83
N GLY A 211 -16.34 2.16 -16.83
CA GLY A 211 -17.03 1.09 -16.09
C GLY A 211 -16.09 0.21 -15.26
N ARG A 212 -14.89 0.70 -14.92
CA ARG A 212 -13.86 0.00 -14.18
C ARG A 212 -13.57 0.71 -12.85
N SER A 213 -13.56 -0.04 -11.76
CA SER A 213 -13.27 0.49 -10.43
C SER A 213 -11.76 0.68 -10.24
N ILE A 214 -11.35 1.86 -9.74
CA ILE A 214 -9.95 2.20 -9.46
C ILE A 214 -9.80 2.51 -7.97
N SER A 215 -8.97 1.75 -7.27
CA SER A 215 -8.67 1.99 -5.86
C SER A 215 -7.55 3.02 -5.72
N LEU A 216 -7.76 4.04 -4.87
CA LEU A 216 -6.75 5.06 -4.56
C LEU A 216 -6.00 4.72 -3.26
N SER A 217 -4.68 4.71 -3.35
CA SER A 217 -3.73 4.54 -2.25
C SER A 217 -2.91 5.81 -2.08
N LEU A 218 -2.78 6.32 -0.85
CA LEU A 218 -2.06 7.56 -0.55
C LEU A 218 -0.80 7.30 0.27
N SER A 219 0.31 7.93 -0.09
CA SER A 219 1.59 7.91 0.63
C SER A 219 2.32 9.27 0.59
N PRO A 220 3.40 9.48 1.39
CA PRO A 220 3.76 8.75 2.60
C PRO A 220 2.88 9.15 3.79
N GLY A 221 3.01 8.51 4.98
CA GLY A 221 2.02 8.72 6.03
C GLY A 221 2.51 8.77 7.47
N GLY A 222 3.82 8.85 7.74
CA GLY A 222 4.35 8.80 9.11
C GLY A 222 3.76 9.80 10.08
N TRP A 223 3.30 10.94 9.58
CA TRP A 223 2.78 12.07 10.35
C TRP A 223 1.30 12.36 10.11
N VAL A 224 0.59 11.53 9.35
CA VAL A 224 -0.83 11.77 9.07
C VAL A 224 -1.66 11.76 10.35
N SER A 225 -2.51 12.78 10.50
CA SER A 225 -3.38 12.93 11.68
C SER A 225 -4.65 12.09 11.52
N THR A 226 -5.07 11.43 12.63
CA THR A 226 -6.40 10.80 12.69
C THR A 226 -7.56 11.80 12.56
N GLY A 227 -7.30 13.09 12.73
CA GLY A 227 -8.27 14.15 12.48
C GLY A 227 -8.72 14.26 11.00
N TYR A 228 -7.96 13.68 10.07
CA TYR A 228 -8.34 13.64 8.65
C TYR A 228 -9.17 12.40 8.26
N THR A 229 -9.56 11.55 9.22
CA THR A 229 -10.19 10.26 8.94
C THR A 229 -11.43 10.35 8.06
N GLU A 230 -12.34 11.29 8.32
CA GLU A 230 -13.56 11.46 7.50
C GLU A 230 -13.17 11.78 6.05
N PHE A 231 -12.32 12.79 5.87
CA PHE A 231 -11.83 13.18 4.55
C PHE A 231 -11.12 12.02 3.82
N LEU A 232 -10.28 11.25 4.52
CA LEU A 232 -9.58 10.10 3.93
C LEU A 232 -10.54 8.99 3.50
N ARG A 233 -11.58 8.71 4.31
CA ARG A 233 -12.61 7.72 3.95
C ARG A 233 -13.43 8.16 2.75
N ASP A 234 -13.74 9.45 2.65
CA ASP A 234 -14.50 9.99 1.51
C ASP A 234 -13.68 9.99 0.22
N SER A 235 -12.34 9.98 0.33
CA SER A 235 -11.46 10.22 -0.82
C SER A 235 -10.69 9.00 -1.29
N ALA A 236 -10.30 8.08 -0.41
CA ALA A 236 -9.36 7.00 -0.75
C ALA A 236 -9.73 5.66 -0.11
N GLN A 237 -9.25 4.56 -0.69
CA GLN A 237 -9.46 3.20 -0.20
C GLN A 237 -8.39 2.76 0.80
N MET A 238 -7.19 3.34 0.69
CA MET A 238 -6.13 3.13 1.67
C MET A 238 -5.21 4.35 1.77
N TRP A 239 -4.58 4.53 2.92
CA TRP A 239 -3.64 5.61 3.18
C TRP A 239 -2.56 5.16 4.14
N ARG A 240 -1.34 5.55 3.86
CA ARG A 240 -0.17 5.25 4.69
C ARG A 240 -0.29 5.89 6.07
N ILE A 241 0.12 5.14 7.08
CA ILE A 241 0.21 5.58 8.48
C ILE A 241 1.63 5.52 9.02
N SER A 242 2.59 5.17 8.16
CA SER A 242 4.02 5.13 8.43
C SER A 242 4.79 5.69 7.26
N ASP A 243 6.05 6.04 7.49
CA ASP A 243 7.05 6.19 6.45
C ASP A 243 7.50 4.79 5.98
N ASP A 244 8.43 4.72 5.02
CA ASP A 244 8.86 3.46 4.42
C ASP A 244 9.40 2.49 5.44
N LEU A 245 8.87 1.27 5.39
CA LEU A 245 9.24 0.15 6.25
C LEU A 245 10.19 -0.78 5.50
N TRP A 246 11.28 -1.12 6.16
CA TRP A 246 12.26 -2.04 5.62
C TRP A 246 12.43 -3.27 6.53
N ASP A 247 13.26 -4.23 6.11
CA ASP A 247 13.51 -5.51 6.77
C ASP A 247 14.32 -5.38 8.07
N ARG A 248 13.81 -4.56 9.01
CA ARG A 248 14.39 -4.31 10.33
C ARG A 248 13.32 -4.45 11.40
N TRP A 249 13.65 -5.12 12.49
CA TRP A 249 12.72 -5.31 13.60
C TRP A 249 12.20 -3.99 14.18
N GLU A 250 13.06 -2.98 14.29
CA GLU A 250 12.70 -1.66 14.80
C GLU A 250 11.56 -1.01 14.01
N ASP A 251 11.55 -1.20 12.70
CA ASP A 251 10.51 -0.65 11.83
C ASP A 251 9.18 -1.37 12.07
N ILE A 252 9.21 -2.70 12.22
CA ILE A 252 8.04 -3.51 12.57
C ILE A 252 7.52 -3.15 13.95
N TYR A 253 8.42 -3.03 14.94
CA TYR A 253 8.05 -2.72 16.31
C TYR A 253 7.28 -1.40 16.43
N GLN A 254 7.64 -0.40 15.66
CA GLN A 254 6.96 0.90 15.62
C GLN A 254 5.55 0.81 15.03
N GLN A 255 5.18 -0.23 14.30
CA GLN A 255 3.84 -0.36 13.73
C GLN A 255 2.79 -0.82 14.76
N PHE A 256 3.19 -1.45 15.86
CA PHE A 256 2.25 -1.83 16.92
C PHE A 256 1.44 -0.63 17.46
N PRO A 257 2.06 0.46 17.94
CA PRO A 257 1.31 1.62 18.40
C PRO A 257 0.61 2.37 17.25
N ARG A 258 1.16 2.36 16.02
CA ARG A 258 0.53 3.02 14.87
C ARG A 258 -0.76 2.33 14.47
N LEU A 259 -0.74 1.01 14.26
CA LEU A 259 -1.93 0.21 13.94
C LEU A 259 -2.97 0.28 15.07
N ALA A 260 -2.55 0.20 16.34
CA ALA A 260 -3.45 0.35 17.49
C ALA A 260 -4.14 1.72 17.48
N ARG A 261 -3.43 2.81 17.15
CA ARG A 261 -3.99 4.16 17.05
C ARG A 261 -5.02 4.26 15.92
N TRP A 262 -4.77 3.64 14.76
CA TRP A 262 -5.63 3.74 13.59
C TRP A 262 -6.77 2.71 13.55
N ALA A 263 -6.69 1.63 14.33
CA ALA A 263 -7.71 0.58 14.36
C ALA A 263 -9.16 1.09 14.51
N PRO A 264 -9.47 2.09 15.37
CA PRO A 264 -10.84 2.60 15.52
C PRO A 264 -11.36 3.38 14.31
N PHE A 265 -10.46 3.77 13.40
CA PHE A 265 -10.75 4.66 12.29
C PHE A 265 -10.88 3.94 10.95
N GLN A 266 -10.62 2.66 10.89
CA GLN A 266 -10.78 1.84 9.69
C GLN A 266 -12.22 1.33 9.55
N THR A 267 -12.67 1.21 8.32
CA THR A 267 -13.97 0.61 7.96
C THR A 267 -13.82 -0.22 6.69
N THR A 268 -14.83 -1.05 6.39
CA THR A 268 -14.85 -1.79 5.12
C THR A 268 -14.71 -0.84 3.93
N GLY A 269 -13.74 -1.09 3.07
CA GLY A 269 -13.43 -0.25 1.92
C GLY A 269 -12.39 0.85 2.18
N HIS A 270 -11.96 1.05 3.46
CA HIS A 270 -11.10 2.17 3.86
C HIS A 270 -10.09 1.73 4.92
N TRP A 271 -8.82 1.61 4.54
CA TRP A 271 -7.79 0.91 5.29
C TRP A 271 -6.60 1.78 5.63
N ALA A 272 -6.15 1.71 6.88
CA ALA A 272 -4.89 2.29 7.32
C ALA A 272 -3.73 1.37 6.92
N ASP A 273 -2.83 1.88 6.10
CA ASP A 273 -1.73 1.13 5.50
C ASP A 273 -0.45 1.30 6.32
N ALA A 274 0.02 0.22 6.92
CA ALA A 274 1.26 0.20 7.69
C ALA A 274 2.51 0.01 6.83
N ASP A 275 2.35 0.09 5.53
CA ASP A 275 3.33 -0.06 4.46
C ASP A 275 3.47 -1.47 3.91
N MET A 276 4.32 -1.58 2.90
CA MET A 276 4.64 -2.81 2.21
C MET A 276 5.30 -3.84 3.13
N LEU A 277 5.28 -5.08 2.69
CA LEU A 277 5.89 -6.21 3.37
C LEU A 277 7.27 -6.46 2.75
N PRO A 278 8.38 -6.12 3.42
CA PRO A 278 9.74 -6.36 2.92
C PRO A 278 10.14 -7.83 3.11
N LEU A 279 9.34 -8.73 2.53
CA LEU A 279 9.50 -10.18 2.60
C LEU A 279 10.00 -10.73 1.27
N GLY A 280 10.79 -11.80 1.32
CA GLY A 280 11.36 -12.48 0.16
C GLY A 280 12.62 -11.81 -0.36
N HIS A 281 12.85 -11.87 -1.67
CA HIS A 281 14.06 -11.37 -2.33
C HIS A 281 13.92 -9.88 -2.65
N ILE A 282 14.57 -9.04 -1.87
CA ILE A 282 14.52 -7.58 -1.95
C ILE A 282 15.89 -6.99 -2.23
N GLY A 283 15.94 -5.69 -2.56
CA GLY A 283 17.20 -4.97 -2.72
C GLY A 283 17.94 -5.23 -4.03
N LEU A 284 17.36 -6.00 -5.00
CA LEU A 284 18.03 -6.27 -6.26
C LEU A 284 18.51 -4.99 -6.95
N ARG A 285 17.63 -3.97 -6.97
CA ARG A 285 17.91 -2.62 -7.47
C ARG A 285 17.11 -1.55 -6.72
N ALA A 286 16.57 -1.89 -5.54
CA ALA A 286 15.78 -1.00 -4.71
C ALA A 286 16.60 0.19 -4.18
N GLU A 287 15.91 1.18 -3.60
CA GLU A 287 16.56 2.36 -3.02
C GLU A 287 17.51 1.99 -1.90
N ARG A 288 17.15 1.02 -1.05
CA ARG A 288 17.91 0.73 0.18
C ARG A 288 18.40 -0.71 0.25
N GLY A 289 19.68 -0.82 0.56
CA GLY A 289 20.37 -2.07 0.82
C GLY A 289 20.81 -2.80 -0.45
N ASP A 290 21.49 -3.92 -0.21
CA ASP A 290 22.02 -4.77 -1.26
C ASP A 290 21.01 -5.85 -1.63
N ASP A 291 21.25 -6.53 -2.74
CA ASP A 291 20.56 -7.72 -3.18
C ASP A 291 20.59 -8.81 -2.08
N ARG A 292 19.42 -9.21 -1.59
CA ARG A 292 19.31 -10.13 -0.46
C ARG A 292 17.92 -10.77 -0.33
N GLN A 293 17.86 -11.93 0.31
CA GLN A 293 16.62 -12.32 0.98
C GLN A 293 16.41 -11.44 2.21
N SER A 294 15.14 -11.17 2.54
CA SER A 294 14.80 -10.36 3.73
C SER A 294 15.59 -10.78 4.95
N ARG A 295 16.10 -9.81 5.70
CA ARG A 295 16.87 -10.04 6.94
C ARG A 295 16.01 -10.39 8.14
N LEU A 296 14.69 -10.33 7.99
CA LEU A 296 13.77 -10.73 9.06
C LEU A 296 13.92 -12.22 9.32
N THR A 297 14.04 -12.57 10.59
CA THR A 297 13.94 -13.96 11.01
C THR A 297 12.55 -14.52 10.69
N GLU A 298 12.38 -15.82 10.73
CA GLU A 298 11.10 -16.48 10.53
C GLU A 298 10.03 -15.97 11.52
N ASP A 299 10.41 -15.81 12.81
CA ASP A 299 9.53 -15.30 13.86
C ASP A 299 9.13 -13.83 13.61
N GLU A 300 10.06 -13.00 13.15
CA GLU A 300 9.78 -11.60 12.80
C GLU A 300 8.88 -11.51 11.57
N SER A 301 9.10 -12.32 10.55
CA SER A 301 8.27 -12.41 9.36
C SER A 301 6.83 -12.83 9.67
N ARG A 302 6.67 -13.84 10.55
CA ARG A 302 5.36 -14.27 11.08
C ARG A 302 4.69 -13.19 11.90
N THR A 303 5.46 -12.49 12.74
CA THR A 303 4.96 -11.38 13.55
C THR A 303 4.49 -10.22 12.68
N LEU A 304 5.25 -9.85 11.66
CA LEU A 304 4.89 -8.85 10.67
C LEU A 304 3.53 -9.18 10.04
N LEU A 305 3.38 -10.36 9.43
CA LEU A 305 2.12 -10.75 8.80
C LEU A 305 0.95 -10.83 9.79
N ALA A 306 1.17 -11.40 10.98
CA ALA A 306 0.14 -11.46 12.01
C ALA A 306 -0.31 -10.05 12.44
N LEU A 307 0.63 -9.10 12.60
CA LEU A 307 0.33 -7.73 12.98
C LEU A 307 -0.46 -7.00 11.88
N TRP A 308 -0.08 -7.13 10.61
CA TRP A 308 -0.81 -6.56 9.47
C TRP A 308 -2.22 -7.13 9.37
N CYS A 309 -2.37 -8.45 9.46
CA CYS A 309 -3.68 -9.11 9.44
C CYS A 309 -4.58 -8.65 10.60
N MET A 310 -4.05 -8.59 11.82
CA MET A 310 -4.80 -8.14 13.01
C MET A 310 -5.14 -6.65 12.93
N GLY A 311 -4.22 -5.85 12.42
CA GLY A 311 -4.40 -4.41 12.19
C GLY A 311 -5.24 -4.10 10.96
N ARG A 312 -5.54 -5.12 10.12
CA ARG A 312 -6.22 -4.98 8.83
C ARG A 312 -5.52 -3.98 7.89
N SER A 313 -4.20 -3.95 7.95
CA SER A 313 -3.40 -3.25 6.96
C SER A 313 -3.48 -3.97 5.61
N PRO A 314 -3.45 -3.24 4.49
CA PRO A 314 -3.17 -3.84 3.19
C PRO A 314 -1.90 -4.69 3.22
N LEU A 315 -1.90 -5.78 2.45
CA LEU A 315 -0.78 -6.70 2.33
C LEU A 315 -0.16 -6.52 0.93
N MET A 316 0.85 -5.66 0.83
CA MET A 316 1.57 -5.41 -0.43
C MET A 316 2.99 -5.94 -0.29
N VAL A 317 3.27 -7.14 -0.83
CA VAL A 317 4.62 -7.72 -0.76
C VAL A 317 5.56 -7.03 -1.74
N GLY A 318 6.79 -6.73 -1.29
CA GLY A 318 7.77 -6.00 -2.09
C GLY A 318 8.88 -6.87 -2.69
N GLY A 319 9.04 -8.12 -2.24
CA GLY A 319 10.06 -9.05 -2.74
C GLY A 319 9.76 -9.58 -4.13
N ASP A 320 10.80 -9.89 -4.90
CA ASP A 320 10.68 -10.63 -6.16
C ASP A 320 10.19 -12.05 -5.89
N LEU A 321 8.94 -12.32 -6.24
CA LEU A 321 8.26 -13.57 -5.90
C LEU A 321 8.95 -14.81 -6.49
N PRO A 322 9.37 -14.81 -7.79
CA PRO A 322 9.99 -15.98 -8.40
C PRO A 322 11.31 -16.45 -7.75
N THR A 323 12.03 -15.53 -7.11
CA THR A 323 13.34 -15.81 -6.52
C THR A 323 13.34 -15.74 -4.99
N SER A 324 12.19 -15.53 -4.39
CA SER A 324 11.99 -15.62 -2.95
C SER A 324 12.10 -17.06 -2.45
N THR A 325 12.48 -17.24 -1.18
CA THR A 325 12.63 -18.59 -0.61
C THR A 325 11.29 -19.32 -0.50
N SER A 326 11.32 -20.66 -0.48
CA SER A 326 10.12 -21.50 -0.28
C SER A 326 9.40 -21.18 1.01
N GLU A 327 10.12 -20.89 2.09
CA GLU A 327 9.57 -20.55 3.40
C GLU A 327 8.78 -19.24 3.33
N THR A 328 9.30 -18.24 2.60
CA THR A 328 8.56 -16.99 2.36
C THR A 328 7.27 -17.25 1.55
N ILE A 329 7.36 -18.05 0.50
CA ILE A 329 6.19 -18.37 -0.33
C ILE A 329 5.15 -19.17 0.45
N GLU A 330 5.53 -20.13 1.26
CA GLU A 330 4.63 -20.87 2.14
C GLU A 330 3.92 -19.94 3.14
N LEU A 331 4.63 -18.95 3.67
CA LEU A 331 4.05 -17.95 4.55
C LEU A 331 3.01 -17.07 3.84
N LEU A 332 3.30 -16.60 2.61
CA LEU A 332 2.40 -15.81 1.78
C LEU A 332 1.21 -16.64 1.24
N ALA A 333 1.40 -17.93 0.98
CA ALA A 333 0.38 -18.84 0.50
C ALA A 333 -0.55 -19.39 1.61
N ASN A 334 -0.39 -18.94 2.85
CA ASN A 334 -1.19 -19.42 3.97
C ASN A 334 -2.67 -19.00 3.79
N PRO A 335 -3.61 -19.96 3.66
CA PRO A 335 -5.04 -19.64 3.44
C PRO A 335 -5.67 -18.86 4.60
N ALA A 336 -5.08 -18.91 5.79
CA ALA A 336 -5.52 -18.12 6.93
C ALA A 336 -5.46 -16.60 6.68
N LEU A 337 -4.54 -16.13 5.82
CA LEU A 337 -4.47 -14.71 5.46
C LEU A 337 -5.78 -14.21 4.85
N ARG A 338 -6.36 -14.98 3.92
CA ARG A 338 -7.65 -14.65 3.30
C ARG A 338 -8.78 -14.61 4.31
N GLU A 339 -8.85 -15.59 5.22
CA GLU A 339 -9.91 -15.68 6.21
C GLU A 339 -9.84 -14.51 7.20
N VAL A 340 -8.66 -14.15 7.68
CA VAL A 340 -8.49 -13.02 8.61
C VAL A 340 -8.78 -11.69 7.94
N THR A 341 -8.32 -11.47 6.71
CA THR A 341 -8.55 -10.22 5.98
C THR A 341 -10.01 -10.06 5.52
N ALA A 342 -10.72 -11.16 5.24
CA ALA A 342 -12.11 -11.14 4.78
C ALA A 342 -13.13 -11.23 5.91
N GLY A 343 -12.80 -11.90 7.02
CA GLY A 343 -13.79 -12.42 7.98
C GLY A 343 -14.16 -11.54 9.16
N SER A 344 -13.45 -10.46 9.47
CA SER A 344 -13.77 -9.63 10.64
C SER A 344 -14.31 -8.26 10.25
N THR A 345 -15.56 -7.99 10.63
CA THR A 345 -16.19 -6.65 10.48
C THR A 345 -15.80 -5.70 11.62
N THR A 346 -15.13 -6.20 12.66
CA THR A 346 -14.79 -5.41 13.84
C THR A 346 -13.29 -5.44 14.10
N ILE A 347 -12.65 -4.29 14.00
CA ILE A 347 -11.26 -4.10 14.41
C ILE A 347 -11.25 -3.94 15.92
N THR A 348 -10.63 -4.89 16.62
CA THR A 348 -10.44 -4.78 18.06
C THR A 348 -9.03 -4.29 18.35
N LYS A 349 -8.96 -3.29 19.25
CA LYS A 349 -7.68 -2.71 19.70
C LYS A 349 -6.79 -3.83 20.28
N PRO A 350 -5.54 -3.97 19.85
CA PRO A 350 -4.59 -4.84 20.53
C PRO A 350 -4.44 -4.42 21.99
N CYS A 351 -4.51 -5.38 22.92
CA CYS A 351 -4.24 -5.09 24.33
C CYS A 351 -2.74 -4.84 24.53
N THR A 352 -2.37 -3.59 24.69
CA THR A 352 -1.03 -3.21 25.15
C THR A 352 -1.06 -3.11 26.68
N ASN A 353 -0.91 -4.21 27.40
CA ASN A 353 -0.55 -4.21 28.81
C ASN A 353 0.98 -4.13 28.93
N ALA A 354 1.56 -2.99 28.58
CA ALA A 354 2.88 -2.65 29.04
C ALA A 354 2.74 -1.89 30.35
N SER A 355 2.68 -2.59 31.48
CA SER A 355 2.98 -1.97 32.77
C SER A 355 4.45 -1.56 32.77
N SER A 356 4.69 -0.27 32.90
CA SER A 356 5.99 0.37 32.95
C SER A 356 6.71 0.08 34.28
N ASN A 357 7.10 -1.16 34.53
CA ASN A 357 8.01 -1.51 35.61
C ASN A 357 8.61 -2.90 35.36
N VAL A 358 9.52 -2.99 34.40
CA VAL A 358 10.49 -4.08 34.34
C VAL A 358 11.83 -3.46 33.95
N GLY A 359 12.81 -3.57 34.85
CA GLY A 359 14.18 -3.17 34.61
C GLY A 359 14.72 -3.90 33.35
N MET A 360 15.47 -3.14 32.56
CA MET A 360 16.10 -3.64 31.33
C MET A 360 17.00 -4.83 31.63
N THR A 361 16.49 -6.02 31.39
CA THR A 361 17.32 -7.19 31.08
C THR A 361 17.02 -7.62 29.66
N LYS A 362 18.07 -7.88 28.93
CA LYS A 362 18.11 -8.18 27.48
C LYS A 362 17.05 -9.21 27.08
N THR A 363 16.27 -8.88 26.05
CA THR A 363 15.26 -9.64 25.35
C THR A 363 13.84 -9.55 25.95
N PRO A 364 12.96 -8.67 25.45
CA PRO A 364 11.55 -8.71 25.82
C PRO A 364 10.83 -9.79 25.01
N THR A 365 10.32 -10.80 25.72
CA THR A 365 9.31 -11.71 25.14
C THR A 365 8.00 -10.95 25.08
N LEU A 366 7.54 -10.56 23.88
CA LEU A 366 6.26 -9.89 23.70
C LEU A 366 5.14 -10.95 23.68
N GLY A 367 4.36 -11.03 24.74
CA GLY A 367 3.10 -11.77 24.75
C GLY A 367 1.99 -10.90 24.12
N ILE A 368 1.47 -11.29 22.96
CA ILE A 368 0.27 -10.67 22.38
C ILE A 368 -0.94 -11.43 22.94
N SER A 369 -1.76 -10.78 23.77
CA SER A 369 -3.01 -11.35 24.24
C SER A 369 -4.20 -10.65 23.58
N TRP A 370 -5.19 -11.44 23.16
CA TRP A 370 -6.44 -10.97 22.62
C TRP A 370 -7.42 -10.59 23.75
N CYS A 371 -7.89 -9.34 23.77
CA CYS A 371 -8.93 -8.86 24.69
C CYS A 371 -10.16 -8.39 23.90
N GLY A 372 -10.83 -9.31 23.21
CA GLY A 372 -12.14 -9.09 22.58
C GLY A 372 -13.24 -9.87 23.30
N PRO A 373 -14.53 -9.56 23.06
CA PRO A 373 -15.62 -10.36 23.61
C PRO A 373 -15.49 -11.81 23.13
N PRO A 374 -15.95 -12.80 23.93
CA PRO A 374 -15.87 -14.21 23.55
C PRO A 374 -16.61 -14.44 22.22
N MET A 375 -15.93 -15.00 21.22
CA MET A 375 -16.55 -15.36 19.98
C MET A 375 -17.57 -16.49 20.21
N ARG A 376 -18.75 -16.34 19.61
CA ARG A 376 -19.75 -17.40 19.64
C ARG A 376 -19.22 -18.67 18.93
N PRO A 377 -19.59 -19.88 19.38
CA PRO A 377 -18.99 -21.15 18.92
C PRO A 377 -19.29 -21.59 17.48
N THR A 378 -19.86 -20.74 16.64
CA THR A 378 -20.28 -21.09 15.27
C THR A 378 -19.31 -20.67 14.18
N GLY A 379 -18.20 -20.00 14.49
CA GLY A 379 -17.17 -19.64 13.53
C GLY A 379 -15.88 -20.41 13.84
N ARG A 380 -15.46 -21.26 12.96
CA ARG A 380 -14.23 -22.05 13.07
C ARG A 380 -13.01 -21.14 13.31
N MET A 381 -12.60 -21.10 14.57
CA MET A 381 -11.27 -20.60 14.96
C MET A 381 -10.21 -21.71 14.75
N ALA A 382 -10.26 -22.36 13.57
CA ALA A 382 -9.21 -23.31 13.16
C ALA A 382 -7.98 -22.58 12.58
N LEU A 383 -7.82 -21.29 12.89
CA LEU A 383 -7.20 -20.35 12.00
C LEU A 383 -5.72 -20.16 12.17
N LEU A 384 -5.18 -20.45 13.31
CA LEU A 384 -3.79 -20.16 13.58
C LEU A 384 -3.17 -21.15 14.59
N PRO A 385 -3.39 -22.50 14.49
CA PRO A 385 -2.67 -23.38 15.39
C PRO A 385 -1.15 -23.20 15.24
N HIS A 386 -0.68 -22.91 14.03
CA HIS A 386 0.76 -22.74 13.78
C HIS A 386 1.26 -21.35 14.18
N ILE A 387 0.60 -20.27 13.77
CA ILE A 387 0.98 -18.92 14.18
C ILE A 387 0.80 -18.74 15.71
N ARG A 388 -0.24 -19.33 16.28
CA ARG A 388 -0.49 -19.26 17.72
C ARG A 388 0.47 -20.13 18.54
N ALA A 389 0.84 -21.30 18.05
CA ALA A 389 1.81 -22.18 18.71
C ALA A 389 3.22 -21.58 18.69
N ASP A 390 3.63 -21.00 17.57
CA ASP A 390 4.98 -20.48 17.37
C ASP A 390 5.21 -19.13 18.06
N ILE A 391 4.18 -18.27 18.15
CA ILE A 391 4.24 -17.01 18.90
C ILE A 391 4.10 -17.21 20.43
N MET A 392 3.47 -18.34 20.86
CA MET A 392 3.21 -18.63 22.28
C MET A 392 4.08 -19.73 22.88
N GLN A 393 5.01 -20.33 22.16
CA GLN A 393 5.97 -21.26 22.77
C GLN A 393 6.97 -20.49 23.61
N PRO A 394 7.01 -20.68 24.93
CA PRO A 394 8.09 -20.13 25.73
C PRO A 394 9.35 -20.94 25.43
N SER A 395 10.43 -20.25 25.03
CA SER A 395 11.77 -20.79 25.20
C SER A 395 11.89 -21.30 26.65
N SER A 396 12.38 -22.49 26.83
CA SER A 396 12.49 -23.22 28.10
C SER A 396 13.12 -22.39 29.23
N GLY A 397 12.29 -21.64 29.94
CA GLY A 397 12.57 -20.92 31.17
C GLY A 397 11.41 -21.16 32.16
N PRO A 398 11.61 -21.01 33.46
CA PRO A 398 10.69 -21.52 34.48
C PRO A 398 9.28 -20.92 34.40
N ALA A 399 8.30 -21.78 34.50
CA ALA A 399 6.86 -21.51 34.42
C ALA A 399 6.44 -20.34 35.33
N ILE A 400 5.81 -19.32 34.75
CA ILE A 400 5.06 -18.30 35.49
C ILE A 400 3.59 -18.71 35.49
N ALA A 401 3.03 -18.77 36.68
CA ALA A 401 1.68 -19.21 36.99
C ALA A 401 0.62 -18.39 36.23
N THR A 402 -0.35 -19.07 35.64
CA THR A 402 -1.57 -18.50 35.10
C THR A 402 -2.44 -17.95 36.24
N THR A 403 -2.50 -16.63 36.35
CA THR A 403 -3.51 -15.97 37.20
C THR A 403 -4.78 -15.76 36.40
N ASN A 404 -5.86 -16.43 36.84
CA ASN A 404 -7.22 -16.21 36.37
C ASN A 404 -7.64 -14.77 36.58
N CYS A 405 -7.95 -14.02 35.52
CA CYS A 405 -8.65 -12.74 35.63
C CYS A 405 -10.07 -12.95 36.16
N ARG A 406 -10.31 -12.60 37.41
CA ARG A 406 -11.66 -12.41 37.95
C ARG A 406 -12.21 -11.08 37.44
N GLN A 407 -13.48 -11.05 37.06
CA GLN A 407 -14.21 -9.84 36.69
C GLN A 407 -14.22 -8.84 37.85
N PRO A 408 -14.05 -7.54 37.60
CA PRO A 408 -14.42 -6.53 38.58
C PRO A 408 -15.91 -6.28 38.55
N SER A 409 -16.51 -6.38 39.71
CA SER A 409 -17.89 -5.99 40.04
C SER A 409 -18.08 -4.48 39.80
N SER A 410 -19.28 -4.15 39.35
CA SER A 410 -19.93 -2.84 39.19
C SER A 410 -19.39 -1.70 40.09
N CYS A 411 -19.01 -0.59 39.45
CA CYS A 411 -18.99 0.73 40.10
C CYS A 411 -20.19 1.54 39.62
N ASN A 412 -21.07 1.86 40.55
CA ASN A 412 -22.11 2.87 40.46
C ASN A 412 -21.47 4.28 40.56
N PRO A 413 -21.96 5.27 39.84
CA PRO A 413 -21.54 6.67 40.05
C PRO A 413 -22.40 7.32 41.13
N SER A 414 -21.77 7.84 42.16
CA SER A 414 -22.39 8.82 43.05
C SER A 414 -21.44 9.98 43.27
N SER A 415 -21.91 11.13 42.84
CA SER A 415 -21.77 12.49 43.39
C SER A 415 -20.53 12.82 44.22
N ASP A 416 -19.66 13.71 43.76
CA ASP A 416 -19.49 15.11 44.17
C ASP A 416 -18.54 15.81 43.20
#